data_880e297bf75915117f9421a4cf5fa8d0
#
_entry.id   880e297bf75915117f9421a4cf5fa8d0
#
_cell.length_a   1.000
_cell.length_b   1.000
_cell.length_c   1.000
_cell.angle_alpha   90.00
_cell.angle_beta   90.00
_cell.angle_gamma   90.00
#
_symmetry.space_group_name_H-M   'P 1'
#
loop_
_entity.id
_entity.type
_entity.pdbx_description
1 polymer ?
#
loop_
_entity_poly.entity_id
_entity_poly.type
_entity_poly.pdbx_seq_one_letter_code
_entity_poly.pdbx_strand_id
1 'polypeptide(L)'
;MHATRRPSVPGLRNRRLRISGGVLALAVTAGVAAVSSHSAVGEAPEVLDSYRDQRIAESAAITGSENAVVSDARAPIGEGKRLDGPAPGQSTKITLHSGDKDRTAILSVPDDYYPNTPTPVLFAYPGYNQTAEDMQRFASLDNLPAIVVYMQGVGDAWEGAPYAKTSDGEDLRFTTDMLAAVNSTYNVDASRIYATGMSNGGGFAAKLACRAPEIFAATASVSGAYYPGTGGNCENPSTSFLDIHGVQDETIEYDGGNRHGASYQPARERAEAVAARNNCSPDPVSTALAGDVRRVQWPMCGNGRDVVHLRVGDGGHTWPGDSTGTSGGAERGAASDTAEATSYSLDATTEVWAFVSSHRLAGR
;
A
#
# COMPACT_ATOMS: atom_id res chain seq x y z
N MET A 1 58.93 -3.11 41.59
CA MET A 1 59.37 -1.90 42.37
C MET A 1 58.39 -0.76 41.95
N HIS A 2 57.84 -0.17 42.94
CA HIS A 2 57.02 1.04 43.12
C HIS A 2 55.52 0.89 42.89
N ALA A 3 54.90 0.68 44.04
CA ALA A 3 53.55 1.00 44.40
C ALA A 3 53.41 2.51 44.74
N THR A 4 52.26 3.11 44.48
CA THR A 4 51.65 4.20 45.30
C THR A 4 50.25 4.44 44.77
N ARG A 5 49.26 4.16 45.49
CA ARG A 5 48.46 4.82 46.58
C ARG A 5 47.24 5.56 45.99
N ARG A 6 46.07 5.08 46.43
CA ARG A 6 44.79 5.80 46.41
C ARG A 6 44.80 6.92 47.45
N PRO A 7 43.98 7.96 47.35
CA PRO A 7 43.38 8.59 48.52
C PRO A 7 41.86 8.44 48.56
N SER A 8 41.45 8.46 49.81
CA SER A 8 40.17 8.17 50.40
C SER A 8 39.26 9.43 50.47
N VAL A 9 37.95 9.13 50.61
CA VAL A 9 36.78 9.98 50.83
C VAL A 9 36.88 10.81 52.12
N PRO A 10 36.11 11.94 52.23
CA PRO A 10 35.32 12.12 53.40
C PRO A 10 33.84 12.48 53.12
N GLY A 11 33.00 11.90 53.94
CA GLY A 11 31.53 12.13 53.96
C GLY A 11 31.15 13.39 54.70
N LEU A 12 29.93 13.85 54.43
CA LEU A 12 29.21 14.82 55.28
C LEU A 12 27.70 14.58 55.19
N ARG A 13 27.16 14.03 56.23
CA ARG A 13 26.15 14.48 57.19
C ARG A 13 24.77 14.89 56.64
N ASN A 14 23.83 14.07 57.07
CA ASN A 14 22.39 14.28 57.20
C ASN A 14 22.00 15.64 57.78
N ARG A 15 21.06 16.34 57.16
CA ARG A 15 20.16 17.29 57.83
C ARG A 15 18.72 16.88 57.57
N ARG A 16 18.07 16.44 58.62
CA ARG A 16 16.61 16.28 58.71
C ARG A 16 15.99 17.67 58.83
N LEU A 17 15.01 17.96 58.00
CA LEU A 17 14.07 19.07 58.26
C LEU A 17 12.70 18.47 58.48
N ARG A 18 12.17 18.65 59.70
CA ARG A 18 10.80 18.35 60.04
C ARG A 18 9.96 19.59 59.69
N ILE A 19 8.85 19.41 58.98
CA ILE A 19 7.73 20.35 58.97
C ILE A 19 6.48 19.50 59.21
N SER A 20 5.79 19.88 60.24
CA SER A 20 4.55 19.31 60.75
C SER A 20 3.34 20.01 60.11
N GLY A 21 2.26 19.25 59.96
CA GLY A 21 0.90 19.74 60.15
C GLY A 21 0.04 19.89 58.92
N GLY A 22 -1.07 19.10 58.90
CA GLY A 22 -2.24 19.39 58.07
C GLY A 22 -2.95 18.12 57.60
N VAL A 23 -3.75 17.55 58.50
CA VAL A 23 -4.67 16.44 58.19
C VAL A 23 -5.86 17.01 57.42
N LEU A 24 -6.10 16.55 56.21
CA LEU A 24 -7.43 16.62 55.59
C LEU A 24 -7.73 15.24 54.99
N ALA A 25 -8.60 14.52 55.67
CA ALA A 25 -9.08 13.22 55.23
C ALA A 25 -10.14 13.40 54.14
N LEU A 26 -9.85 12.97 52.92
CA LEU A 26 -10.88 12.65 51.93
C LEU A 26 -10.88 11.12 51.73
N ALA A 27 -11.96 10.52 52.17
CA ALA A 27 -12.24 9.11 51.93
C ALA A 27 -12.52 8.91 50.43
N VAL A 28 -11.61 8.24 49.73
CA VAL A 28 -11.88 7.68 48.40
C VAL A 28 -12.07 6.18 48.57
N THR A 29 -13.30 5.76 48.42
CA THR A 29 -13.66 4.33 48.34
C THR A 29 -12.98 3.70 47.14
N ALA A 30 -12.02 2.83 47.38
CA ALA A 30 -11.42 1.99 46.36
C ALA A 30 -12.42 0.92 45.94
N GLY A 31 -13.09 1.14 44.80
CA GLY A 31 -13.76 0.10 44.09
C GLY A 31 -12.71 -0.71 43.33
N VAL A 32 -12.43 -1.94 43.79
CA VAL A 32 -11.64 -2.92 43.05
C VAL A 32 -12.52 -3.40 41.89
N ALA A 33 -12.33 -2.78 40.71
CA ALA A 33 -12.85 -3.35 39.47
C ALA A 33 -11.92 -4.51 39.07
N ALA A 34 -12.42 -5.74 39.18
CA ALA A 34 -11.79 -6.90 38.60
C ALA A 34 -11.76 -6.70 37.08
N VAL A 35 -10.57 -6.46 36.51
CA VAL A 35 -10.36 -6.49 35.07
C VAL A 35 -10.45 -7.96 34.65
N SER A 36 -11.64 -8.38 34.22
CA SER A 36 -11.79 -9.59 33.44
C SER A 36 -11.08 -9.38 32.11
N SER A 37 -10.00 -10.11 31.88
CA SER A 37 -9.39 -10.25 30.58
C SER A 37 -10.37 -11.01 29.64
N HIS A 38 -11.30 -10.30 29.04
CA HIS A 38 -12.02 -10.79 27.88
C HIS A 38 -11.19 -10.43 26.66
N SER A 39 -10.71 -11.45 25.98
CA SER A 39 -10.11 -11.34 24.66
C SER A 39 -11.12 -10.67 23.73
N ALA A 40 -10.86 -9.42 23.35
CA ALA A 40 -11.69 -8.66 22.41
C ALA A 40 -11.42 -9.20 20.98
N VAL A 41 -12.08 -10.28 20.61
CA VAL A 41 -12.08 -10.85 19.25
C VAL A 41 -13.33 -10.38 18.45
N GLY A 42 -14.13 -9.42 18.99
CA GLY A 42 -15.45 -9.11 18.45
C GLY A 42 -15.66 -7.68 17.88
N GLU A 43 -14.73 -6.75 18.02
CA GLU A 43 -14.99 -5.34 17.66
C GLU A 43 -14.36 -4.86 16.33
N ALA A 44 -13.52 -5.66 15.69
CA ALA A 44 -12.83 -5.26 14.47
C ALA A 44 -13.74 -4.98 13.25
N PRO A 45 -14.84 -5.72 12.97
CA PRO A 45 -15.68 -5.49 11.80
C PRO A 45 -16.41 -4.13 11.81
N GLU A 46 -16.99 -3.73 12.93
CA GLU A 46 -17.78 -2.47 13.00
C GLU A 46 -16.91 -1.22 12.82
N VAL A 47 -15.69 -1.23 13.36
CA VAL A 47 -14.76 -0.11 13.21
C VAL A 47 -14.30 0.01 11.75
N LEU A 48 -14.01 -1.11 11.09
CA LEU A 48 -13.62 -1.12 9.68
C LEU A 48 -14.76 -0.69 8.75
N ASP A 49 -15.99 -1.10 9.02
CA ASP A 49 -17.15 -0.71 8.22
C ASP A 49 -17.43 0.79 8.33
N SER A 50 -17.39 1.34 9.54
CA SER A 50 -17.51 2.80 9.76
C SER A 50 -16.39 3.58 9.07
N TYR A 51 -15.15 3.08 9.13
CA TYR A 51 -14.01 3.68 8.47
C TYR A 51 -14.15 3.64 6.93
N ARG A 52 -14.60 2.51 6.38
CA ARG A 52 -14.88 2.35 4.94
C ARG A 52 -15.94 3.34 4.45
N ASP A 53 -17.06 3.44 5.16
CA ASP A 53 -18.16 4.33 4.79
C ASP A 53 -17.72 5.79 4.77
N GLN A 54 -16.94 6.22 5.77
CA GLN A 54 -16.39 7.57 5.83
C GLN A 54 -15.44 7.85 4.68
N ARG A 55 -14.51 6.95 4.39
CA ARG A 55 -13.50 7.14 3.33
C ARG A 55 -14.09 7.09 1.94
N ILE A 56 -15.09 6.23 1.71
CA ILE A 56 -15.84 6.19 0.45
C ILE A 56 -16.63 7.48 0.24
N ALA A 57 -17.27 8.02 1.29
CA ALA A 57 -17.99 9.28 1.22
C ALA A 57 -17.03 10.46 0.94
N GLU A 58 -15.88 10.52 1.57
CA GLU A 58 -14.85 11.53 1.30
C GLU A 58 -14.33 11.47 -0.14
N SER A 59 -14.08 10.27 -0.66
CA SER A 59 -13.67 10.06 -2.05
C SER A 59 -14.76 10.51 -3.05
N ALA A 60 -16.02 10.19 -2.78
CA ALA A 60 -17.14 10.61 -3.60
C ALA A 60 -17.35 12.13 -3.60
N ALA A 61 -17.11 12.79 -2.45
CA ALA A 61 -17.21 14.25 -2.34
C ALA A 61 -16.11 14.97 -3.15
N ILE A 62 -14.92 14.41 -3.22
CA ILE A 62 -13.79 14.95 -4.02
C ILE A 62 -14.09 14.81 -5.52
N THR A 63 -14.64 13.66 -5.94
CA THR A 63 -14.96 13.42 -7.37
C THR A 63 -16.19 14.18 -7.86
N GLY A 64 -17.08 14.60 -6.98
CA GLY A 64 -18.29 15.39 -7.32
C GLY A 64 -18.05 16.87 -7.61
N SER A 65 -16.87 17.40 -7.32
CA SER A 65 -16.57 18.85 -7.41
C SER A 65 -15.94 19.30 -8.75
N GLU A 66 -15.58 18.39 -9.66
CA GLU A 66 -14.95 18.76 -10.93
C GLU A 66 -15.77 18.36 -12.15
N ASN A 67 -16.83 19.13 -12.46
CA ASN A 67 -17.37 19.23 -13.81
C ASN A 67 -16.46 20.12 -14.68
N ALA A 68 -15.17 19.80 -14.81
CA ALA A 68 -14.34 20.34 -15.85
C ALA A 68 -14.65 19.59 -17.14
N VAL A 69 -15.16 20.28 -18.13
CA VAL A 69 -15.31 19.77 -19.50
C VAL A 69 -13.92 19.38 -20.02
N VAL A 70 -13.58 18.11 -19.86
CA VAL A 70 -12.35 17.54 -20.42
C VAL A 70 -12.61 17.30 -21.91
N SER A 71 -11.91 18.00 -22.74
CA SER A 71 -11.88 17.76 -24.20
C SER A 71 -11.46 16.31 -24.47
N ASP A 72 -12.17 15.65 -25.35
CA ASP A 72 -12.18 14.22 -25.70
C ASP A 72 -10.88 13.75 -26.45
N ALA A 73 -9.71 14.08 -25.94
CA ALA A 73 -8.42 13.62 -26.51
C ALA A 73 -7.91 12.42 -25.71
N ARG A 74 -8.51 11.26 -25.94
CA ARG A 74 -7.97 9.97 -25.48
C ARG A 74 -6.61 9.74 -26.14
N ALA A 75 -5.54 9.65 -25.34
CA ALA A 75 -4.34 8.96 -25.84
C ALA A 75 -4.73 7.50 -26.06
N PRO A 76 -4.49 6.91 -27.25
CA PRO A 76 -4.95 5.58 -27.55
C PRO A 76 -4.22 4.58 -26.64
N ILE A 77 -4.99 3.90 -25.77
CA ILE A 77 -4.56 2.61 -25.28
C ILE A 77 -4.47 1.73 -26.53
N GLY A 78 -3.34 1.04 -26.73
CA GLY A 78 -3.14 0.19 -27.91
C GLY A 78 -4.32 -0.78 -28.09
N GLU A 79 -4.64 -1.13 -29.33
CA GLU A 79 -5.60 -2.20 -29.61
C GLU A 79 -4.99 -3.54 -29.24
N GLY A 80 -5.70 -4.33 -28.46
CA GLY A 80 -5.35 -5.68 -28.05
C GLY A 80 -6.30 -6.72 -28.62
N LYS A 81 -5.93 -7.98 -28.42
CA LYS A 81 -6.85 -9.09 -28.72
C LYS A 81 -8.03 -9.02 -27.72
N ARG A 82 -9.27 -9.09 -28.22
CA ARG A 82 -10.44 -9.22 -27.35
C ARG A 82 -10.32 -10.46 -26.46
N LEU A 83 -10.67 -10.29 -25.21
CA LEU A 83 -10.74 -11.37 -24.24
C LEU A 83 -12.10 -12.06 -24.28
N ASP A 84 -12.11 -13.34 -23.95
CA ASP A 84 -13.33 -14.01 -23.46
C ASP A 84 -13.46 -13.69 -21.97
N GLY A 85 -13.88 -12.46 -21.70
CA GLY A 85 -13.88 -11.89 -20.36
C GLY A 85 -15.18 -12.15 -19.61
N PRO A 86 -15.19 -12.00 -18.26
CA PRO A 86 -16.37 -12.26 -17.43
C PRO A 86 -17.47 -11.25 -17.65
N ALA A 87 -18.71 -11.66 -17.34
CA ALA A 87 -19.85 -10.75 -17.24
C ALA A 87 -19.72 -9.85 -15.97
N PRO A 88 -20.48 -8.74 -15.89
CA PRO A 88 -20.54 -7.92 -14.68
C PRO A 88 -20.83 -8.76 -13.43
N GLY A 89 -20.17 -8.43 -12.32
CA GLY A 89 -20.23 -9.15 -11.05
C GLY A 89 -19.48 -10.50 -11.04
N GLN A 90 -18.68 -10.79 -12.05
CA GLN A 90 -17.95 -12.05 -12.15
C GLN A 90 -16.45 -11.85 -12.32
N SER A 91 -15.70 -12.89 -11.97
CA SER A 91 -14.26 -12.99 -12.17
C SER A 91 -13.93 -14.24 -12.98
N THR A 92 -12.90 -14.16 -13.83
CA THR A 92 -12.39 -15.33 -14.58
C THR A 92 -10.88 -15.24 -14.78
N LYS A 93 -10.25 -16.42 -14.91
CA LYS A 93 -8.83 -16.51 -15.26
C LYS A 93 -8.64 -16.25 -16.74
N ILE A 94 -7.75 -15.32 -17.07
CA ILE A 94 -7.39 -14.97 -18.44
C ILE A 94 -5.97 -15.46 -18.72
N THR A 95 -5.75 -15.97 -19.94
CA THR A 95 -4.42 -16.24 -20.48
C THR A 95 -4.19 -15.34 -21.68
N LEU A 96 -3.07 -14.62 -21.67
CA LEU A 96 -2.64 -13.72 -22.73
C LEU A 96 -1.21 -14.03 -23.13
N HIS A 97 -0.94 -14.10 -24.45
CA HIS A 97 0.42 -14.18 -24.96
C HIS A 97 1.06 -12.78 -24.92
N SER A 98 2.17 -12.63 -24.18
CA SER A 98 2.91 -11.38 -24.02
C SER A 98 4.40 -11.62 -24.17
N GLY A 99 5.00 -10.96 -25.13
CA GLY A 99 6.38 -11.23 -25.52
C GLY A 99 6.52 -12.64 -26.10
N ASP A 100 7.29 -13.49 -25.44
CA ASP A 100 7.53 -14.91 -25.81
C ASP A 100 6.84 -15.90 -24.84
N LYS A 101 5.96 -15.42 -23.95
CA LYS A 101 5.38 -16.21 -22.85
C LYS A 101 3.86 -16.12 -22.83
N ASP A 102 3.22 -17.19 -22.44
CA ASP A 102 1.84 -17.15 -22.00
C ASP A 102 1.80 -16.67 -20.54
N ARG A 103 1.07 -15.60 -20.29
CA ARG A 103 0.91 -14.96 -19.00
C ARG A 103 -0.55 -15.06 -18.57
N THR A 104 -0.77 -15.13 -17.26
CA THR A 104 -2.12 -15.26 -16.72
C THR A 104 -2.47 -14.12 -15.76
N ALA A 105 -3.77 -13.84 -15.63
CA ALA A 105 -4.33 -12.92 -14.66
C ALA A 105 -5.73 -13.39 -14.28
N ILE A 106 -6.29 -12.88 -13.18
CA ILE A 106 -7.70 -12.96 -12.90
C ILE A 106 -8.31 -11.60 -13.22
N LEU A 107 -9.28 -11.59 -14.10
CA LEU A 107 -10.03 -10.39 -14.47
C LEU A 107 -11.37 -10.41 -13.74
N SER A 108 -11.65 -9.36 -12.96
CA SER A 108 -12.90 -9.13 -12.26
C SER A 108 -13.59 -7.89 -12.82
N VAL A 109 -14.86 -8.00 -13.13
CA VAL A 109 -15.69 -6.90 -13.66
C VAL A 109 -16.72 -6.54 -12.60
N PRO A 110 -16.82 -5.25 -12.19
CA PRO A 110 -17.77 -4.85 -11.15
C PRO A 110 -19.21 -5.13 -11.59
N ASP A 111 -20.10 -5.40 -10.65
CA ASP A 111 -21.50 -5.73 -10.90
C ASP A 111 -22.30 -4.57 -11.52
N ASP A 112 -21.87 -3.34 -11.27
CA ASP A 112 -22.42 -2.10 -11.83
C ASP A 112 -21.79 -1.66 -13.17
N TYR A 113 -21.01 -2.53 -13.82
CA TYR A 113 -20.41 -2.22 -15.12
C TYR A 113 -21.48 -2.06 -16.21
N TYR A 114 -21.38 -0.95 -16.94
CA TYR A 114 -22.22 -0.67 -18.12
C TYR A 114 -21.34 -0.40 -19.36
N PRO A 115 -21.59 -1.07 -20.50
CA PRO A 115 -20.76 -0.91 -21.71
C PRO A 115 -20.64 0.52 -22.23
N ASN A 116 -21.61 1.38 -21.94
CA ASN A 116 -21.63 2.78 -22.38
C ASN A 116 -21.02 3.76 -21.37
N THR A 117 -20.59 3.27 -20.19
CA THR A 117 -19.96 4.10 -19.15
C THR A 117 -18.49 3.76 -19.04
N PRO A 118 -17.56 4.72 -19.29
CA PRO A 118 -16.14 4.49 -19.14
C PRO A 118 -15.79 4.10 -17.69
N THR A 119 -15.16 2.95 -17.51
CA THR A 119 -14.90 2.33 -16.21
C THR A 119 -13.40 2.36 -15.88
N PRO A 120 -13.00 2.71 -14.64
CA PRO A 120 -11.60 2.64 -14.21
C PRO A 120 -11.05 1.22 -14.27
N VAL A 121 -9.71 1.11 -14.40
CA VAL A 121 -8.99 -0.17 -14.31
C VAL A 121 -7.98 -0.09 -13.19
N LEU A 122 -7.96 -1.11 -12.33
CA LEU A 122 -6.98 -1.29 -11.26
C LEU A 122 -6.21 -2.59 -11.48
N PHE A 123 -4.90 -2.46 -11.75
CA PHE A 123 -3.98 -3.60 -11.77
C PHE A 123 -3.50 -3.92 -10.36
N ALA A 124 -3.54 -5.19 -9.98
CA ALA A 124 -3.17 -5.68 -8.66
C ALA A 124 -2.06 -6.73 -8.76
N TYR A 125 -0.94 -6.50 -8.07
CA TYR A 125 0.28 -7.32 -8.14
C TYR A 125 0.54 -7.99 -6.80
N PRO A 126 0.43 -9.34 -6.71
CA PRO A 126 0.73 -10.09 -5.48
C PRO A 126 2.20 -10.00 -5.08
N GLY A 127 2.49 -10.39 -3.84
CA GLY A 127 3.85 -10.49 -3.32
C GLY A 127 4.63 -11.68 -3.91
N TYR A 128 5.88 -11.82 -3.50
CA TYR A 128 6.71 -12.96 -3.86
C TYR A 128 6.12 -14.26 -3.29
N ASN A 129 6.12 -15.33 -4.10
CA ASN A 129 5.50 -16.62 -3.80
C ASN A 129 3.97 -16.57 -3.55
N GLN A 130 3.31 -15.49 -3.94
CA GLN A 130 1.86 -15.36 -3.92
C GLN A 130 1.29 -15.43 -5.33
N THR A 131 0.08 -15.97 -5.44
CA THR A 131 -0.67 -16.06 -6.68
C THR A 131 -1.67 -14.90 -6.83
N ALA A 132 -2.19 -14.73 -8.04
CA ALA A 132 -3.29 -13.80 -8.29
C ALA A 132 -4.52 -14.12 -7.43
N GLU A 133 -4.80 -15.41 -7.23
CA GLU A 133 -5.88 -15.93 -6.38
C GLU A 133 -5.65 -15.59 -4.90
N ASP A 134 -4.39 -15.63 -4.43
CA ASP A 134 -4.06 -15.22 -3.05
C ASP A 134 -4.39 -13.74 -2.83
N MET A 135 -3.93 -12.86 -3.75
CA MET A 135 -4.19 -11.43 -3.64
C MET A 135 -5.68 -11.11 -3.78
N GLN A 136 -6.40 -11.75 -4.68
CA GLN A 136 -7.86 -11.59 -4.79
C GLN A 136 -8.55 -11.87 -3.46
N ARG A 137 -8.14 -12.94 -2.77
CA ARG A 137 -8.73 -13.37 -1.50
C ARG A 137 -8.48 -12.38 -0.37
N PHE A 138 -7.23 -11.94 -0.16
CA PHE A 138 -6.91 -11.10 1.00
C PHE A 138 -7.18 -9.60 0.75
N ALA A 139 -6.99 -9.11 -0.46
CA ALA A 139 -7.19 -7.70 -0.77
C ALA A 139 -8.65 -7.36 -1.09
N SER A 140 -9.47 -8.32 -1.51
CA SER A 140 -10.91 -8.16 -1.78
C SER A 140 -11.24 -6.94 -2.66
N LEU A 141 -10.41 -6.66 -3.67
CA LEU A 141 -10.57 -5.51 -4.56
C LEU A 141 -11.78 -5.65 -5.51
N ASP A 142 -12.37 -6.85 -5.61
CA ASP A 142 -13.54 -7.12 -6.46
C ASP A 142 -14.77 -6.28 -6.09
N ASN A 143 -14.82 -5.76 -4.86
CA ASN A 143 -15.91 -4.91 -4.38
C ASN A 143 -15.76 -3.44 -4.80
N LEU A 144 -14.71 -3.09 -5.52
CA LEU A 144 -14.46 -1.73 -5.97
C LEU A 144 -15.21 -1.44 -7.28
N PRO A 145 -15.67 -0.19 -7.51
CA PRO A 145 -16.33 0.19 -8.76
C PRO A 145 -15.29 0.38 -9.89
N ALA A 146 -14.54 -0.67 -10.18
CA ALA A 146 -13.45 -0.72 -11.17
C ALA A 146 -13.35 -2.12 -11.78
N ILE A 147 -12.86 -2.20 -13.00
CA ILE A 147 -12.35 -3.47 -13.55
C ILE A 147 -11.03 -3.76 -12.83
N VAL A 148 -10.95 -4.88 -12.12
CA VAL A 148 -9.74 -5.28 -11.40
C VAL A 148 -9.02 -6.40 -12.14
N VAL A 149 -7.71 -6.26 -12.30
CA VAL A 149 -6.86 -7.26 -12.95
C VAL A 149 -5.80 -7.72 -11.96
N TYR A 150 -6.02 -8.88 -11.35
CA TYR A 150 -5.01 -9.53 -10.49
C TYR A 150 -4.01 -10.25 -11.38
N MET A 151 -2.83 -9.68 -11.48
CA MET A 151 -1.78 -10.15 -12.37
C MET A 151 -1.02 -11.33 -11.77
N GLN A 152 -0.53 -12.27 -12.59
CA GLN A 152 0.31 -13.37 -12.14
C GLN A 152 1.74 -13.19 -12.61
N GLY A 153 2.68 -13.11 -11.65
CA GLY A 153 4.12 -13.05 -11.92
C GLY A 153 4.69 -14.37 -12.42
N VAL A 154 5.73 -14.32 -13.24
CA VAL A 154 6.49 -15.53 -13.62
C VAL A 154 7.29 -16.03 -12.44
N GLY A 155 7.04 -17.28 -12.02
CA GLY A 155 7.63 -17.84 -10.81
C GLY A 155 7.23 -17.07 -9.54
N ASP A 156 5.99 -16.57 -9.55
CA ASP A 156 5.39 -15.81 -8.44
C ASP A 156 6.23 -14.59 -8.02
N ALA A 157 6.83 -13.88 -9.00
CA ALA A 157 7.71 -12.74 -8.77
C ALA A 157 7.58 -11.68 -9.88
N TRP A 158 7.94 -10.45 -9.57
CA TRP A 158 7.94 -9.28 -10.46
C TRP A 158 9.34 -8.74 -10.67
N GLU A 159 9.58 -8.21 -11.87
CA GLU A 159 10.86 -7.61 -12.25
C GLU A 159 11.29 -6.49 -11.29
N GLY A 160 12.61 -6.35 -11.11
CA GLY A 160 13.21 -5.36 -10.20
C GLY A 160 13.63 -5.95 -8.85
N ALA A 161 13.13 -7.11 -8.46
CA ALA A 161 13.61 -7.85 -7.30
C ALA A 161 14.76 -8.81 -7.68
N PRO A 162 15.67 -9.14 -6.74
CA PRO A 162 16.85 -9.98 -7.02
C PRO A 162 16.50 -11.43 -7.40
N TYR A 163 15.31 -11.89 -7.07
CA TYR A 163 14.80 -13.25 -7.34
C TYR A 163 13.85 -13.31 -8.55
N ALA A 164 13.58 -12.18 -9.21
CA ALA A 164 12.70 -12.12 -10.37
C ALA A 164 13.13 -13.09 -11.48
N LYS A 165 12.15 -13.66 -12.17
CA LYS A 165 12.35 -14.55 -13.32
C LYS A 165 12.13 -13.82 -14.65
N THR A 166 11.77 -12.56 -14.58
CA THR A 166 11.57 -11.66 -15.71
C THR A 166 12.66 -10.59 -15.71
N SER A 167 13.03 -10.13 -16.88
CA SER A 167 14.00 -9.06 -17.08
C SER A 167 13.32 -7.70 -17.24
N ASP A 168 14.11 -6.65 -17.30
CA ASP A 168 13.63 -5.28 -17.34
C ASP A 168 12.71 -5.01 -18.54
N GLY A 169 11.46 -4.67 -18.24
CA GLY A 169 10.42 -4.36 -19.20
C GLY A 169 9.49 -5.51 -19.59
N GLU A 170 9.76 -6.77 -19.22
CA GLU A 170 8.87 -7.88 -19.55
C GLU A 170 7.53 -7.79 -18.80
N ASP A 171 7.54 -7.47 -17.51
CA ASP A 171 6.32 -7.33 -16.71
C ASP A 171 5.57 -6.04 -17.03
N LEU A 172 6.30 -4.96 -17.36
CA LEU A 172 5.68 -3.75 -17.89
C LEU A 172 4.98 -4.03 -19.23
N ARG A 173 5.62 -4.79 -20.15
CA ARG A 173 4.99 -5.22 -21.40
C ARG A 173 3.72 -6.02 -21.11
N PHE A 174 3.80 -7.02 -20.25
CA PHE A 174 2.62 -7.82 -19.88
C PHE A 174 1.48 -6.95 -19.36
N THR A 175 1.79 -5.95 -18.54
CA THR A 175 0.80 -4.98 -18.03
C THR A 175 0.16 -4.19 -19.17
N THR A 176 0.94 -3.68 -20.12
CA THR A 176 0.43 -2.92 -21.25
C THR A 176 -0.35 -3.77 -22.25
N ASP A 177 0.08 -5.02 -22.52
CA ASP A 177 -0.64 -5.96 -23.37
C ASP A 177 -1.99 -6.34 -22.74
N MET A 178 -2.02 -6.56 -21.42
CA MET A 178 -3.27 -6.83 -20.69
C MET A 178 -4.20 -5.62 -20.71
N LEU A 179 -3.68 -4.41 -20.50
CA LEU A 179 -4.47 -3.17 -20.60
C LEU A 179 -5.10 -3.03 -21.99
N ALA A 180 -4.34 -3.27 -23.05
CA ALA A 180 -4.84 -3.22 -24.43
C ALA A 180 -5.96 -4.26 -24.67
N ALA A 181 -5.81 -5.48 -24.13
CA ALA A 181 -6.82 -6.53 -24.24
C ALA A 181 -8.10 -6.20 -23.44
N VAL A 182 -7.97 -5.67 -22.23
CA VAL A 182 -9.10 -5.20 -21.41
C VAL A 182 -9.82 -4.06 -22.13
N ASN A 183 -9.10 -3.06 -22.66
CA ASN A 183 -9.67 -1.94 -23.41
C ASN A 183 -10.39 -2.38 -24.69
N SER A 184 -9.92 -3.42 -25.36
CA SER A 184 -10.58 -3.98 -26.56
C SER A 184 -11.82 -4.79 -26.22
N THR A 185 -12.04 -5.10 -24.95
CA THR A 185 -13.16 -5.93 -24.47
C THR A 185 -14.21 -5.10 -23.72
N TYR A 186 -13.78 -4.13 -22.93
CA TYR A 186 -14.62 -3.29 -22.08
C TYR A 186 -14.42 -1.80 -22.39
N ASN A 187 -15.37 -0.98 -21.99
CA ASN A 187 -15.28 0.49 -22.10
C ASN A 187 -14.43 1.03 -20.94
N VAL A 188 -13.12 1.16 -21.18
CA VAL A 188 -12.13 1.64 -20.20
C VAL A 188 -12.06 3.16 -20.18
N ASP A 189 -12.03 3.76 -18.98
CA ASP A 189 -11.64 5.16 -18.80
C ASP A 189 -10.12 5.30 -18.82
N ALA A 190 -9.57 5.71 -19.96
CA ALA A 190 -8.13 5.85 -20.15
C ALA A 190 -7.48 6.88 -19.20
N SER A 191 -8.25 7.77 -18.60
CA SER A 191 -7.76 8.72 -17.60
C SER A 191 -7.67 8.14 -16.19
N ARG A 192 -8.29 6.97 -15.94
CA ARG A 192 -8.40 6.33 -14.63
C ARG A 192 -7.84 4.90 -14.66
N ILE A 193 -6.56 4.79 -14.93
CA ILE A 193 -5.81 3.54 -14.88
C ILE A 193 -4.88 3.59 -13.68
N TYR A 194 -4.95 2.59 -12.83
CA TYR A 194 -4.27 2.53 -11.55
C TYR A 194 -3.51 1.23 -11.36
N ALA A 195 -2.55 1.23 -10.44
CA ALA A 195 -1.84 0.04 -10.03
C ALA A 195 -1.70 -0.03 -8.52
N THR A 196 -1.81 -1.23 -7.96
CA THR A 196 -1.49 -1.51 -6.56
C THR A 196 -0.77 -2.84 -6.44
N GLY A 197 -0.10 -3.07 -5.32
CA GLY A 197 0.52 -4.36 -5.06
C GLY A 197 1.03 -4.47 -3.63
N MET A 198 1.33 -5.69 -3.24
CA MET A 198 1.89 -6.01 -1.93
C MET A 198 3.34 -6.49 -2.06
N SER A 199 4.20 -6.15 -1.10
CA SER A 199 5.56 -6.69 -1.00
C SER A 199 6.36 -6.50 -2.31
N ASN A 200 6.79 -7.56 -2.96
CA ASN A 200 7.40 -7.51 -4.30
C ASN A 200 6.48 -6.83 -5.33
N GLY A 201 5.18 -7.14 -5.31
CA GLY A 201 4.18 -6.47 -6.16
C GLY A 201 4.02 -4.98 -5.84
N GLY A 202 4.16 -4.57 -4.57
CA GLY A 202 4.22 -3.18 -4.14
C GLY A 202 5.44 -2.46 -4.70
N GLY A 203 6.61 -3.11 -4.67
CA GLY A 203 7.81 -2.63 -5.34
C GLY A 203 7.63 -2.47 -6.84
N PHE A 204 6.93 -3.40 -7.49
CA PHE A 204 6.62 -3.32 -8.91
C PHE A 204 5.62 -2.19 -9.23
N ALA A 205 4.57 -1.99 -8.40
CA ALA A 205 3.67 -0.85 -8.54
C ALA A 205 4.43 0.50 -8.44
N ALA A 206 5.40 0.60 -7.53
CA ALA A 206 6.29 1.76 -7.44
C ALA A 206 7.20 1.91 -8.68
N LYS A 207 7.61 0.81 -9.32
CA LYS A 207 8.32 0.84 -10.61
C LYS A 207 7.43 1.36 -11.72
N LEU A 208 6.17 0.96 -11.78
CA LEU A 208 5.20 1.45 -12.77
C LEU A 208 4.95 2.94 -12.64
N ALA A 209 4.87 3.48 -11.41
CA ALA A 209 4.77 4.91 -11.15
C ALA A 209 5.88 5.72 -11.83
N CYS A 210 7.06 5.14 -11.93
CA CYS A 210 8.25 5.74 -12.52
C CYS A 210 8.36 5.50 -14.03
N ARG A 211 8.07 4.27 -14.47
CA ARG A 211 8.38 3.81 -15.83
C ARG A 211 7.24 4.04 -16.83
N ALA A 212 6.03 4.25 -16.33
CA ALA A 212 4.84 4.45 -17.14
C ALA A 212 3.89 5.53 -16.55
N PRO A 213 4.42 6.72 -16.19
CA PRO A 213 3.60 7.79 -15.61
C PRO A 213 2.58 8.36 -16.60
N GLU A 214 2.73 8.06 -17.88
CA GLU A 214 1.77 8.39 -18.93
C GLU A 214 0.59 7.40 -19.01
N ILE A 215 0.67 6.25 -18.37
CA ILE A 215 -0.39 5.23 -18.33
C ILE A 215 -1.17 5.31 -17.03
N PHE A 216 -0.47 5.40 -15.91
CA PHE A 216 -1.08 5.32 -14.58
C PHE A 216 -1.36 6.70 -13.99
N ALA A 217 -2.62 6.98 -13.64
CA ALA A 217 -3.00 8.20 -12.94
C ALA A 217 -2.47 8.23 -11.51
N ALA A 218 -2.50 7.08 -10.84
CA ALA A 218 -1.95 6.89 -9.50
C ALA A 218 -1.53 5.44 -9.27
N THR A 219 -0.60 5.22 -8.34
CA THR A 219 -0.23 3.89 -7.86
C THR A 219 -0.19 3.83 -6.35
N ALA A 220 -0.40 2.64 -5.80
CA ALA A 220 -0.32 2.38 -4.38
C ALA A 220 0.53 1.14 -4.09
N SER A 221 1.35 1.22 -3.07
CA SER A 221 2.22 0.14 -2.61
C SER A 221 1.89 -0.22 -1.16
N VAL A 222 1.70 -1.50 -0.86
CA VAL A 222 1.44 -1.99 0.50
C VAL A 222 2.58 -2.91 0.91
N SER A 223 3.22 -2.65 2.05
CA SER A 223 4.39 -3.38 2.55
C SER A 223 5.47 -3.58 1.47
N GLY A 224 5.73 -2.55 0.65
CA GLY A 224 6.48 -2.64 -0.59
C GLY A 224 7.96 -2.97 -0.43
N ALA A 225 8.47 -3.91 -1.25
CA ALA A 225 9.88 -4.28 -1.28
C ALA A 225 10.65 -3.40 -2.30
N TYR A 226 11.32 -2.36 -1.82
CA TYR A 226 11.96 -1.34 -2.66
C TYR A 226 13.41 -1.65 -2.98
N TYR A 227 13.65 -2.72 -3.72
CA TYR A 227 14.97 -3.05 -4.26
C TYR A 227 15.44 -2.02 -5.30
N PRO A 228 16.75 -1.92 -5.60
CA PRO A 228 17.25 -0.94 -6.58
C PRO A 228 16.57 -1.02 -7.95
N GLY A 229 16.19 -2.23 -8.39
CA GLY A 229 15.49 -2.46 -9.66
C GLY A 229 14.02 -2.00 -9.70
N THR A 230 13.43 -1.60 -8.57
CA THR A 230 12.04 -1.14 -8.49
C THR A 230 11.88 0.39 -8.64
N GLY A 231 12.78 1.05 -9.40
CA GLY A 231 12.67 2.48 -9.69
C GLY A 231 13.52 3.39 -8.80
N GLY A 232 14.62 2.88 -8.22
CA GLY A 232 15.59 3.70 -7.49
C GLY A 232 16.25 4.78 -8.36
N ASN A 233 16.40 4.51 -9.66
CA ASN A 233 17.03 5.40 -10.65
C ASN A 233 15.99 6.11 -11.55
N CYS A 234 14.86 6.47 -11.01
CA CYS A 234 13.83 7.21 -11.73
C CYS A 234 14.21 8.69 -11.81
N GLU A 235 14.48 9.19 -13.01
CA GLU A 235 14.86 10.60 -13.24
C GLU A 235 13.65 11.48 -13.52
N ASN A 236 12.58 10.92 -14.09
CA ASN A 236 11.38 11.67 -14.48
C ASN A 236 10.39 11.78 -13.31
N PRO A 237 9.50 12.80 -13.33
CA PRO A 237 8.38 12.86 -12.41
C PRO A 237 7.56 11.56 -12.46
N SER A 238 7.31 11.00 -11.28
CA SER A 238 6.44 9.81 -11.12
C SER A 238 4.97 10.23 -11.14
N THR A 239 4.07 9.27 -11.27
CA THR A 239 2.64 9.51 -11.02
C THR A 239 2.37 9.75 -9.52
N SER A 240 1.13 10.05 -9.15
CA SER A 240 0.71 10.11 -7.73
C SER A 240 0.99 8.79 -7.04
N PHE A 241 1.46 8.83 -5.80
CA PHE A 241 1.96 7.64 -5.12
C PHE A 241 1.50 7.56 -3.66
N LEU A 242 0.89 6.43 -3.30
CA LEU A 242 0.58 6.04 -1.93
C LEU A 242 1.51 4.90 -1.52
N ASP A 243 2.12 5.02 -0.35
CA ASP A 243 2.81 3.93 0.34
C ASP A 243 2.13 3.64 1.67
N ILE A 244 1.82 2.37 1.94
CA ILE A 244 1.27 1.87 3.21
C ILE A 244 2.25 0.85 3.75
N HIS A 245 2.81 1.07 4.95
CA HIS A 245 3.81 0.16 5.50
C HIS A 245 3.70 -0.03 7.01
N GLY A 246 3.75 -1.29 7.43
CA GLY A 246 3.78 -1.68 8.83
C GLY A 246 5.12 -1.40 9.49
N VAL A 247 5.11 -0.85 10.71
CA VAL A 247 6.36 -0.59 11.45
C VAL A 247 6.94 -1.87 12.05
N GLN A 248 6.09 -2.87 12.28
CA GLN A 248 6.47 -4.18 12.81
C GLN A 248 6.67 -5.22 11.69
N ASP A 249 6.87 -4.77 10.46
CA ASP A 249 7.19 -5.63 9.32
C ASP A 249 8.59 -6.24 9.51
N GLU A 250 8.64 -7.56 9.76
CA GLU A 250 9.88 -8.33 9.95
C GLU A 250 10.37 -8.97 8.64
N THR A 251 9.56 -8.94 7.59
CA THR A 251 9.88 -9.47 6.26
C THR A 251 10.53 -8.42 5.37
N ILE A 252 9.91 -7.25 5.24
CA ILE A 252 10.44 -6.07 4.56
C ILE A 252 10.45 -4.93 5.57
N GLU A 253 11.51 -4.84 6.34
CA GLU A 253 11.65 -3.92 7.47
C GLU A 253 11.36 -2.48 7.06
N TYR A 254 10.56 -1.79 7.88
CA TYR A 254 10.13 -0.40 7.66
C TYR A 254 11.31 0.56 7.40
N ASP A 255 12.40 0.38 8.15
CA ASP A 255 13.62 1.19 8.09
C ASP A 255 14.63 0.70 7.03
N GLY A 256 14.20 -0.19 6.14
CA GLY A 256 15.05 -0.79 5.11
C GLY A 256 15.93 -1.91 5.65
N GLY A 257 16.48 -2.69 4.75
CA GLY A 257 17.28 -3.85 5.16
C GLY A 257 17.96 -4.55 4.00
N ASN A 258 18.28 -5.82 4.21
CA ASN A 258 18.87 -6.69 3.21
C ASN A 258 18.18 -8.04 3.22
N ARG A 259 17.64 -8.46 2.07
CA ARG A 259 17.00 -9.77 1.90
C ARG A 259 17.30 -10.32 0.51
N HIS A 260 17.41 -11.62 0.38
CA HIS A 260 17.77 -12.29 -0.90
C HIS A 260 19.09 -11.77 -1.51
N GLY A 261 20.03 -11.35 -0.67
CA GLY A 261 21.33 -10.85 -1.10
C GLY A 261 21.35 -9.44 -1.70
N ALA A 262 20.26 -8.69 -1.58
CA ALA A 262 20.15 -7.31 -2.04
C ALA A 262 19.57 -6.40 -0.96
N SER A 263 20.06 -5.17 -0.89
CA SER A 263 19.51 -4.15 0.00
C SER A 263 18.22 -3.58 -0.59
N TYR A 264 17.29 -3.18 0.28
CA TYR A 264 16.09 -2.43 -0.08
C TYR A 264 15.97 -1.15 0.75
N GLN A 265 15.33 -0.15 0.16
CA GLN A 265 15.18 1.18 0.78
C GLN A 265 14.15 1.15 1.91
N PRO A 266 14.31 2.03 2.93
CA PRO A 266 13.25 2.35 3.88
C PRO A 266 11.95 2.80 3.17
N ALA A 267 10.81 2.39 3.71
CA ALA A 267 9.49 2.72 3.15
C ALA A 267 9.28 4.23 3.03
N ARG A 268 9.57 4.97 4.09
CA ARG A 268 9.45 6.42 4.11
C ARG A 268 10.38 7.11 3.10
N GLU A 269 11.62 6.67 2.98
CA GLU A 269 12.58 7.24 2.03
C GLU A 269 12.14 7.04 0.58
N ARG A 270 11.44 5.93 0.28
CA ARG A 270 10.82 5.73 -1.03
C ARG A 270 9.79 6.81 -1.33
N ALA A 271 8.88 7.09 -0.40
CA ALA A 271 7.88 8.15 -0.57
C ALA A 271 8.54 9.54 -0.69
N GLU A 272 9.55 9.84 0.12
CA GLU A 272 10.33 11.08 0.04
C GLU A 272 11.01 11.24 -1.33
N ALA A 273 11.60 10.18 -1.86
CA ALA A 273 12.21 10.20 -3.19
C ALA A 273 11.19 10.45 -4.31
N VAL A 274 9.97 9.89 -4.20
CA VAL A 274 8.88 10.18 -5.14
C VAL A 274 8.42 11.64 -4.99
N ALA A 275 8.27 12.14 -3.78
CA ALA A 275 7.88 13.52 -3.51
C ALA A 275 8.89 14.52 -4.11
N ALA A 276 10.18 14.26 -3.93
CA ALA A 276 11.24 15.08 -4.51
C ALA A 276 11.16 15.12 -6.05
N ARG A 277 10.97 13.97 -6.71
CA ARG A 277 10.80 13.90 -8.17
C ARG A 277 9.54 14.60 -8.66
N ASN A 278 8.48 14.59 -7.88
CA ASN A 278 7.22 15.25 -8.19
C ASN A 278 7.21 16.73 -7.84
N ASN A 279 8.36 17.29 -7.43
CA ASN A 279 8.51 18.69 -7.00
C ASN A 279 7.51 19.09 -5.90
N CYS A 280 7.27 18.19 -4.95
CA CYS A 280 6.48 18.49 -3.76
C CYS A 280 7.27 19.39 -2.79
N SER A 281 6.58 20.04 -1.85
CA SER A 281 7.26 20.70 -0.73
C SER A 281 8.14 19.71 0.04
N PRO A 282 9.36 20.09 0.44
CA PRO A 282 10.24 19.22 1.22
C PRO A 282 9.72 19.00 2.66
N ASP A 283 8.79 19.84 3.13
CA ASP A 283 8.24 19.77 4.47
C ASP A 283 6.88 19.04 4.46
N PRO A 284 6.85 17.73 4.83
CA PRO A 284 5.61 16.99 4.85
C PRO A 284 4.72 17.37 6.03
N VAL A 285 3.42 17.24 5.82
CA VAL A 285 2.42 17.36 6.90
C VAL A 285 2.14 15.97 7.46
N SER A 286 2.24 15.83 8.79
CA SER A 286 1.94 14.59 9.50
C SER A 286 0.65 14.71 10.30
N THR A 287 -0.31 13.82 10.05
CA THR A 287 -1.61 13.77 10.74
C THR A 287 -1.79 12.38 11.36
N ALA A 288 -2.22 12.35 12.63
CA ALA A 288 -2.65 11.10 13.26
C ALA A 288 -4.03 10.71 12.70
N LEU A 289 -4.19 9.44 12.36
CA LEU A 289 -5.46 8.81 12.02
C LEU A 289 -5.94 7.93 13.18
N ALA A 290 -6.74 6.90 12.89
CA ALA A 290 -7.20 5.94 13.89
C ALA A 290 -6.04 5.07 14.40
N GLY A 291 -6.11 4.61 15.65
CA GLY A 291 -5.09 3.74 16.25
C GLY A 291 -3.69 4.35 16.21
N ASP A 292 -2.67 3.56 15.86
CA ASP A 292 -1.28 4.00 15.67
C ASP A 292 -0.93 4.21 14.18
N VAL A 293 -1.87 4.77 13.42
CA VAL A 293 -1.67 5.12 12.01
C VAL A 293 -1.36 6.61 11.88
N ARG A 294 -0.31 6.92 11.12
CA ARG A 294 0.06 8.27 10.75
C ARG A 294 0.08 8.45 9.25
N ARG A 295 -0.65 9.45 8.76
CA ARG A 295 -0.58 9.94 7.40
C ARG A 295 0.50 11.01 7.29
N VAL A 296 1.48 10.78 6.43
CA VAL A 296 2.52 11.74 6.06
C VAL A 296 2.30 12.11 4.60
N GLN A 297 2.01 13.37 4.32
CA GLN A 297 1.71 13.87 2.98
C GLN A 297 2.68 14.99 2.61
N TRP A 298 3.26 14.92 1.43
CA TRP A 298 4.05 16.01 0.86
C TRP A 298 3.15 16.89 0.01
N PRO A 299 2.89 18.14 0.45
CA PRO A 299 1.98 19.05 -0.25
C PRO A 299 2.64 19.72 -1.44
N MET A 300 1.83 20.44 -2.25
CA MET A 300 2.25 21.28 -3.36
C MET A 300 3.09 20.57 -4.42
N CYS A 301 2.79 19.33 -4.72
CA CYS A 301 3.44 18.61 -5.81
C CYS A 301 3.13 19.21 -7.17
N GLY A 302 4.06 19.10 -8.11
CA GLY A 302 3.87 19.57 -9.47
C GLY A 302 2.78 18.81 -10.22
N ASN A 303 2.04 19.49 -11.08
CA ASN A 303 1.03 18.93 -11.98
C ASN A 303 -0.12 18.20 -11.28
N GLY A 304 -0.54 18.65 -10.09
CA GLY A 304 -1.66 18.07 -9.36
C GLY A 304 -1.41 16.64 -8.87
N ARG A 305 -0.15 16.27 -8.69
CA ARG A 305 0.22 14.97 -8.11
C ARG A 305 0.13 15.00 -6.60
N ASP A 306 -0.05 13.83 -6.01
CA ASP A 306 0.01 13.63 -4.55
C ASP A 306 1.01 12.54 -4.20
N VAL A 307 1.66 12.72 -3.04
CA VAL A 307 2.51 11.71 -2.44
C VAL A 307 2.14 11.57 -0.97
N VAL A 308 1.76 10.36 -0.60
CA VAL A 308 1.30 10.02 0.76
C VAL A 308 2.01 8.76 1.23
N HIS A 309 2.42 8.78 2.49
CA HIS A 309 2.91 7.61 3.22
C HIS A 309 2.03 7.38 4.45
N LEU A 310 1.46 6.18 4.58
CA LEU A 310 0.72 5.73 5.74
C LEU A 310 1.61 4.80 6.57
N ARG A 311 2.08 5.31 7.70
CA ARG A 311 2.83 4.54 8.69
C ARG A 311 1.84 3.82 9.61
N VAL A 312 1.86 2.49 9.59
CA VAL A 312 0.97 1.64 10.39
C VAL A 312 1.77 1.06 11.57
N GLY A 313 1.59 1.62 12.76
CA GLY A 313 2.48 1.35 13.89
C GLY A 313 2.40 -0.08 14.43
N ASP A 314 1.22 -0.69 14.37
CA ASP A 314 0.91 -2.05 14.82
C ASP A 314 0.87 -3.10 13.69
N GLY A 315 1.21 -2.71 12.47
CA GLY A 315 1.20 -3.58 11.28
C GLY A 315 2.52 -4.30 11.04
N GLY A 316 2.46 -5.58 10.70
CA GLY A 316 3.54 -6.40 10.16
C GLY A 316 3.53 -6.43 8.63
N HIS A 317 4.16 -7.48 8.05
CA HIS A 317 4.18 -7.72 6.59
C HIS A 317 2.85 -8.29 6.10
N THR A 318 1.82 -7.48 6.13
CA THR A 318 0.44 -7.87 5.82
C THR A 318 -0.25 -6.82 4.97
N TRP A 319 -1.41 -7.16 4.44
CA TRP A 319 -2.37 -6.20 3.89
C TRP A 319 -3.26 -5.72 5.04
N PRO A 320 -3.10 -4.49 5.55
CA PRO A 320 -3.91 -4.00 6.66
C PRO A 320 -5.41 -4.14 6.37
N GLY A 321 -6.17 -4.63 7.36
CA GLY A 321 -7.59 -4.90 7.21
C GLY A 321 -7.92 -6.28 6.59
N ASP A 322 -6.92 -7.09 6.24
CA ASP A 322 -7.16 -8.48 5.76
C ASP A 322 -7.86 -9.32 6.83
N SER A 323 -9.15 -9.58 6.60
CA SER A 323 -9.97 -10.42 7.49
C SER A 323 -9.73 -11.92 7.31
N THR A 324 -9.01 -12.32 6.26
CA THR A 324 -8.72 -13.74 5.98
C THR A 324 -7.46 -14.23 6.70
N GLY A 325 -6.58 -13.29 7.13
CA GLY A 325 -5.30 -13.59 7.77
C GLY A 325 -4.31 -14.29 6.83
N THR A 326 -4.48 -14.15 5.51
CA THR A 326 -3.67 -14.89 4.53
C THR A 326 -2.64 -14.02 3.81
N SER A 327 -2.71 -12.69 3.95
CA SER A 327 -1.78 -11.75 3.30
C SER A 327 -0.36 -11.84 3.86
N GLY A 328 -0.21 -12.07 5.16
CA GLY A 328 1.08 -12.26 5.85
C GLY A 328 1.67 -13.65 5.69
N GLY A 329 1.27 -14.38 4.65
CA GLY A 329 1.75 -15.74 4.40
C GLY A 329 3.27 -15.78 4.39
N ALA A 330 3.86 -16.62 5.27
CA ALA A 330 5.27 -16.96 5.22
C ALA A 330 5.61 -17.34 3.77
N GLU A 331 6.71 -16.80 3.24
CA GLU A 331 7.26 -17.27 1.98
C GLU A 331 7.26 -18.80 2.01
N ARG A 332 6.63 -19.46 1.02
CA ARG A 332 6.56 -20.92 1.00
C ARG A 332 7.97 -21.49 1.11
N GLY A 333 8.34 -21.96 2.30
CA GLY A 333 9.67 -22.50 2.63
C GLY A 333 10.54 -21.65 3.56
N ALA A 334 10.09 -20.51 4.06
CA ALA A 334 10.78 -19.79 5.14
C ALA A 334 10.41 -20.41 6.52
N ALA A 335 11.40 -20.61 7.37
CA ALA A 335 11.25 -21.26 8.68
C ALA A 335 10.64 -20.36 9.76
N SER A 336 9.87 -19.36 9.41
CA SER A 336 9.17 -18.50 10.36
C SER A 336 7.71 -18.94 10.43
N ASP A 337 7.37 -19.76 11.43
CA ASP A 337 6.03 -20.26 11.72
C ASP A 337 5.09 -19.20 12.35
N THR A 338 5.50 -17.95 12.44
CA THR A 338 4.67 -16.88 13.01
C THR A 338 4.14 -15.99 11.90
N ALA A 339 2.84 -16.06 11.62
CA ALA A 339 2.16 -15.08 10.80
C ALA A 339 2.34 -13.70 11.45
N GLU A 340 2.82 -12.72 10.65
CA GLU A 340 2.96 -11.36 11.13
C GLU A 340 1.59 -10.73 11.42
N ALA A 341 1.55 -9.80 12.37
CA ALA A 341 0.32 -9.19 12.82
C ALA A 341 -0.33 -8.34 11.73
N THR A 342 -1.61 -8.60 11.44
CA THR A 342 -2.42 -7.74 10.59
C THR A 342 -2.98 -6.60 11.44
N SER A 343 -2.72 -5.36 11.03
CA SER A 343 -3.37 -4.20 11.64
C SER A 343 -4.81 -4.08 11.16
N TYR A 344 -5.71 -3.77 12.08
CA TYR A 344 -7.11 -3.41 11.80
C TYR A 344 -7.42 -1.94 12.09
N SER A 345 -6.39 -1.14 12.40
CA SER A 345 -6.50 0.31 12.53
C SER A 345 -6.62 1.03 11.18
N LEU A 346 -6.42 0.29 10.10
CA LEU A 346 -6.47 0.73 8.70
C LEU A 346 -7.05 -0.38 7.84
N ASP A 347 -7.84 -0.03 6.82
CA ASP A 347 -8.22 -0.92 5.74
C ASP A 347 -7.50 -0.51 4.45
N ALA A 348 -6.49 -1.28 4.05
CA ALA A 348 -5.64 -0.92 2.92
C ALA A 348 -6.41 -0.87 1.60
N THR A 349 -7.42 -1.71 1.40
CA THR A 349 -8.26 -1.70 0.20
C THR A 349 -9.01 -0.39 0.07
N THR A 350 -9.59 0.08 1.16
CA THR A 350 -10.28 1.38 1.21
C THR A 350 -9.31 2.55 0.99
N GLU A 351 -8.14 2.56 1.61
CA GLU A 351 -7.16 3.63 1.44
C GLU A 351 -6.55 3.65 0.04
N VAL A 352 -6.22 2.50 -0.52
CA VAL A 352 -5.77 2.37 -1.90
C VAL A 352 -6.81 2.95 -2.85
N TRP A 353 -8.08 2.53 -2.73
CA TRP A 353 -9.13 3.02 -3.61
C TRP A 353 -9.40 4.51 -3.43
N ALA A 354 -9.54 4.99 -2.20
CA ALA A 354 -9.75 6.41 -1.91
C ALA A 354 -8.63 7.28 -2.50
N PHE A 355 -7.38 6.81 -2.42
CA PHE A 355 -6.25 7.52 -3.00
C PHE A 355 -6.28 7.46 -4.53
N VAL A 356 -6.26 6.26 -5.13
CA VAL A 356 -6.08 6.15 -6.59
C VAL A 356 -7.27 6.74 -7.35
N SER A 357 -8.51 6.55 -6.87
CA SER A 357 -9.72 7.03 -7.55
C SER A 357 -9.88 8.55 -7.55
N SER A 358 -9.19 9.26 -6.65
CA SER A 358 -9.14 10.72 -6.62
C SER A 358 -8.25 11.33 -7.72
N HIS A 359 -7.51 10.52 -8.47
CA HIS A 359 -6.57 10.98 -9.49
C HIS A 359 -7.02 10.62 -10.90
N ARG A 360 -6.68 11.52 -11.84
CA ARG A 360 -6.87 11.33 -13.28
C ARG A 360 -5.63 11.79 -14.03
N LEU A 361 -5.33 11.14 -15.13
CA LEU A 361 -4.33 11.65 -16.07
C LEU A 361 -4.88 12.90 -16.75
N ALA A 362 -4.17 14.01 -16.62
CA ALA A 362 -4.54 15.28 -17.25
C ALA A 362 -4.42 15.19 -18.78
N GLY A 363 -5.39 15.70 -19.50
CA GLY A 363 -5.35 15.83 -20.96
C GLY A 363 -5.64 14.53 -21.74
N ARG A 364 -6.26 13.53 -21.09
CA ARG A 364 -6.71 12.29 -21.73
C ARG A 364 -8.21 12.12 -21.70
#